data_aca4e15cbd7f1274547690b6908fbc52
#
_entry.id   aca4e15cbd7f1274547690b6908fbc52
#
_cell.length_a   1.000
_cell.length_b   1.000
_cell.length_c   1.000
_cell.angle_alpha   90.00
_cell.angle_beta   90.00
_cell.angle_gamma   90.00
#
_symmetry.space_group_name_H-M   'P 1'
#
loop_
_entity.id
_entity.type
_entity.pdbx_description
1 polymer ?
#
loop_
_entity_poly.entity_id
_entity_poly.type
_entity_poly.pdbx_seq_one_letter_code
_entity_poly.pdbx_strand_id
1 'polypeptide(L)'
;TLSLHDALPILKDKGYNIAVDTCGYAPQENYAQLLPYVDTFLYDIKTLNDEVHKKYMGKSNAVILENLEFLADHKANINIRIPVVVPVNSDVLTMKDIIAYLKERIGIVKVNLLPYHNTGSSKYEKLGRVYPAADLDVPTQEHMEMLKSLFEEHGFQQVKIGG
;
A
#
# COMPACT_ATOMS: atom_id res chain seq x y z
N THR A 1 4.95 -22.42 18.46
CA THR A 1 4.25 -21.32 17.76
C THR A 1 4.37 -21.61 16.27
N LEU A 2 3.26 -21.85 15.56
CA LEU A 2 3.27 -22.01 14.10
C LEU A 2 3.74 -20.69 13.48
N SER A 3 4.74 -20.78 12.60
CA SER A 3 5.14 -19.62 11.77
C SER A 3 4.08 -19.37 10.69
N LEU A 4 4.11 -18.19 10.07
CA LEU A 4 3.24 -17.89 8.93
C LEU A 4 3.42 -18.94 7.81
N HIS A 5 4.67 -19.34 7.54
CA HIS A 5 5.01 -20.35 6.53
C HIS A 5 4.42 -21.73 6.82
N ASP A 6 4.30 -22.11 8.09
CA ASP A 6 3.70 -23.41 8.47
C ASP A 6 2.16 -23.36 8.38
N ALA A 7 1.56 -22.22 8.63
CA ALA A 7 0.11 -22.06 8.65
C ALA A 7 -0.51 -21.97 7.25
N LEU A 8 0.16 -21.33 6.28
CA LEU A 8 -0.41 -21.05 4.96
C LEU A 8 -0.74 -22.32 4.16
N PRO A 9 0.13 -23.35 4.07
CA PRO A 9 -0.21 -24.61 3.40
C PRO A 9 -1.45 -25.27 4.00
N ILE A 10 -1.57 -25.28 5.33
CA ILE A 10 -2.71 -25.87 6.05
C ILE A 10 -4.01 -25.13 5.72
N LEU A 11 -3.97 -23.81 5.66
CA LEU A 11 -5.13 -22.99 5.33
C LEU A 11 -5.53 -23.20 3.86
N LYS A 12 -4.55 -23.26 2.96
CA LYS A 12 -4.78 -23.50 1.53
C LYS A 12 -5.41 -24.87 1.27
N ASP A 13 -4.92 -25.92 1.91
CA ASP A 13 -5.47 -27.27 1.81
C ASP A 13 -6.91 -27.37 2.33
N LYS A 14 -7.29 -26.50 3.26
CA LYS A 14 -8.67 -26.38 3.75
C LYS A 14 -9.55 -25.50 2.87
N GLY A 15 -9.06 -24.99 1.75
CA GLY A 15 -9.82 -24.17 0.80
C GLY A 15 -10.05 -22.73 1.22
N TYR A 16 -9.29 -22.19 2.20
CA TYR A 16 -9.40 -20.78 2.56
C TYR A 16 -8.78 -19.89 1.49
N ASN A 17 -9.44 -18.74 1.25
CA ASN A 17 -8.86 -17.64 0.48
C ASN A 17 -7.91 -16.85 1.38
N ILE A 18 -6.68 -16.67 0.93
CA ILE A 18 -5.61 -16.07 1.72
C ILE A 18 -5.24 -14.71 1.13
N ALA A 19 -5.41 -13.65 1.91
CA ALA A 19 -4.91 -12.33 1.59
C ALA A 19 -3.76 -11.95 2.53
N VAL A 20 -2.69 -11.41 1.97
CA VAL A 20 -1.57 -10.87 2.74
C VAL A 20 -1.57 -9.35 2.66
N ASP A 21 -1.66 -8.71 3.81
CA ASP A 21 -1.54 -7.26 3.99
C ASP A 21 -0.08 -6.91 4.26
N THR A 22 0.52 -6.07 3.41
CA THR A 22 1.95 -5.79 3.48
C THR A 22 2.30 -4.38 2.99
N CYS A 23 3.32 -3.80 3.62
CA CYS A 23 3.98 -2.59 3.11
C CYS A 23 5.19 -2.90 2.20
N GLY A 24 5.48 -4.17 1.92
CA GLY A 24 6.58 -4.56 1.05
C GLY A 24 7.98 -4.55 1.66
N TYR A 25 8.16 -4.09 2.88
CA TYR A 25 9.47 -3.95 3.52
C TYR A 25 9.93 -5.25 4.20
N ALA A 26 10.30 -6.24 3.40
CA ALA A 26 10.83 -7.52 3.86
C ALA A 26 11.83 -8.10 2.83
N PRO A 27 12.65 -9.09 3.19
CA PRO A 27 13.46 -9.83 2.21
C PRO A 27 12.60 -10.44 1.11
N GLN A 28 13.06 -10.38 -0.14
CA GLN A 28 12.31 -10.88 -1.30
C GLN A 28 11.99 -12.38 -1.21
N GLU A 29 12.87 -13.15 -0.57
CA GLU A 29 12.68 -14.58 -0.34
C GLU A 29 11.38 -14.89 0.41
N ASN A 30 10.95 -14.00 1.30
CA ASN A 30 9.69 -14.16 2.01
C ASN A 30 8.51 -14.13 1.04
N TYR A 31 8.53 -13.21 0.06
CA TYR A 31 7.49 -13.13 -0.97
C TYR A 31 7.51 -14.35 -1.91
N ALA A 32 8.70 -14.84 -2.28
CA ALA A 32 8.84 -16.05 -3.06
C ALA A 32 8.21 -17.28 -2.36
N GLN A 33 8.36 -17.37 -1.04
CA GLN A 33 7.75 -18.44 -0.24
C GLN A 33 6.22 -18.29 -0.07
N LEU A 34 5.71 -17.05 -0.11
CA LEU A 34 4.28 -16.76 0.04
C LEU A 34 3.49 -16.99 -1.27
N LEU A 35 4.11 -16.75 -2.42
CA LEU A 35 3.47 -16.82 -3.75
C LEU A 35 2.58 -18.04 -3.99
N PRO A 36 2.98 -19.29 -3.63
CA PRO A 36 2.16 -20.48 -3.90
C PRO A 36 0.85 -20.54 -3.10
N TYR A 37 0.75 -19.79 -2.01
CA TYR A 37 -0.34 -19.92 -1.05
C TYR A 37 -1.28 -18.70 -1.02
N VAL A 38 -0.80 -17.52 -1.46
CA VAL A 38 -1.53 -16.26 -1.34
C VAL A 38 -2.39 -16.01 -2.57
N ASP A 39 -3.67 -15.77 -2.35
CA ASP A 39 -4.62 -15.45 -3.40
C ASP A 39 -4.65 -13.97 -3.75
N THR A 40 -4.29 -13.09 -2.79
CA THR A 40 -4.27 -11.63 -3.01
C THR A 40 -3.24 -10.95 -2.11
N PHE A 41 -2.40 -10.11 -2.68
CA PHE A 41 -1.55 -9.20 -1.92
C PHE A 41 -2.22 -7.82 -1.83
N LEU A 42 -2.52 -7.37 -0.61
CA LEU A 42 -2.91 -6.01 -0.32
C LEU A 42 -1.63 -5.21 -0.07
N TYR A 43 -1.19 -4.46 -1.09
CA TYR A 43 0.16 -3.89 -1.11
C TYR A 43 0.15 -2.38 -0.96
N ASP A 44 0.77 -1.87 0.09
CA ASP A 44 0.80 -0.45 0.38
C ASP A 44 1.93 0.27 -0.38
N ILE A 45 1.58 1.25 -1.21
CA ILE A 45 2.50 2.26 -1.74
C ILE A 45 2.21 3.60 -1.06
N LYS A 46 3.21 4.16 -0.38
CA LYS A 46 3.03 5.44 0.33
C LYS A 46 3.51 6.63 -0.50
N THR A 47 4.65 6.50 -1.17
CA THR A 47 5.20 7.46 -2.14
C THR A 47 6.32 6.79 -2.94
N LEU A 48 6.53 7.22 -4.18
CA LEU A 48 7.68 6.80 -4.99
C LEU A 48 8.93 7.62 -4.70
N ASN A 49 8.79 8.81 -4.14
CA ASN A 49 9.91 9.65 -3.77
C ASN A 49 10.61 9.11 -2.53
N ASP A 50 11.83 8.58 -2.71
CA ASP A 50 12.62 7.93 -1.67
C ASP A 50 12.98 8.88 -0.51
N GLU A 51 13.25 10.15 -0.80
CA GLU A 51 13.57 11.14 0.24
C GLU A 51 12.33 11.47 1.10
N VAL A 52 11.17 11.58 0.47
CA VAL A 52 9.88 11.72 1.18
C VAL A 52 9.60 10.47 2.01
N HIS A 53 9.84 9.29 1.45
CA HIS A 53 9.64 8.03 2.16
C HIS A 53 10.58 7.91 3.38
N LYS A 54 11.86 8.24 3.22
CA LYS A 54 12.82 8.27 4.35
C LYS A 54 12.40 9.26 5.42
N LYS A 55 11.95 10.46 5.01
CA LYS A 55 11.52 11.50 5.96
C LYS A 55 10.36 11.06 6.84
N TYR A 56 9.32 10.44 6.26
CA TYR A 56 8.09 10.11 6.98
C TYR A 56 8.03 8.67 7.48
N MET A 57 8.67 7.72 6.79
CA MET A 57 8.66 6.29 7.14
C MET A 57 9.99 5.82 7.77
N GLY A 58 11.03 6.67 7.74
CA GLY A 58 12.34 6.37 8.35
C GLY A 58 13.19 5.36 7.56
N LYS A 59 12.76 4.94 6.38
CA LYS A 59 13.42 3.92 5.54
C LYS A 59 13.30 4.27 4.05
N SER A 60 14.23 3.74 3.23
CA SER A 60 14.12 3.77 1.78
C SER A 60 12.94 2.92 1.29
N ASN A 61 12.32 3.34 0.19
CA ASN A 61 11.28 2.56 -0.48
C ASN A 61 11.82 1.58 -1.54
N ALA A 62 13.13 1.53 -1.79
CA ALA A 62 13.71 0.71 -2.85
C ALA A 62 13.28 -0.76 -2.76
N VAL A 63 13.48 -1.40 -1.61
CA VAL A 63 13.09 -2.80 -1.37
C VAL A 63 11.56 -3.00 -1.54
N ILE A 64 10.76 -1.98 -1.21
CA ILE A 64 9.30 -2.04 -1.36
C ILE A 64 8.93 -2.11 -2.86
N LEU A 65 9.55 -1.27 -3.68
CA LEU A 65 9.29 -1.24 -5.12
C LEU A 65 9.83 -2.48 -5.82
N GLU A 66 11.03 -2.95 -5.45
CA GLU A 66 11.61 -4.20 -5.96
C GLU A 66 10.71 -5.41 -5.67
N ASN A 67 10.17 -5.52 -4.45
CA ASN A 67 9.25 -6.59 -4.08
C ASN A 67 7.91 -6.51 -4.81
N LEU A 68 7.42 -5.30 -5.07
CA LEU A 68 6.19 -5.10 -5.86
C LEU A 68 6.39 -5.55 -7.31
N GLU A 69 7.51 -5.16 -7.93
CA GLU A 69 7.87 -5.61 -9.28
C GLU A 69 8.05 -7.13 -9.33
N PHE A 70 8.73 -7.71 -8.33
CA PHE A 70 8.87 -9.16 -8.21
C PHE A 70 7.50 -9.87 -8.19
N LEU A 71 6.54 -9.39 -7.41
CA LEU A 71 5.20 -9.96 -7.35
C LEU A 71 4.46 -9.83 -8.69
N ALA A 72 4.61 -8.69 -9.37
CA ALA A 72 4.00 -8.44 -10.68
C ALA A 72 4.58 -9.37 -11.76
N ASP A 73 5.89 -9.55 -11.79
CA ASP A 73 6.59 -10.46 -12.71
C ASP A 73 6.13 -11.91 -12.54
N HIS A 74 5.79 -12.31 -11.31
CA HIS A 74 5.23 -13.62 -10.98
C HIS A 74 3.70 -13.68 -11.14
N LYS A 75 3.07 -12.65 -11.72
CA LYS A 75 1.62 -12.58 -11.99
C LYS A 75 0.76 -12.76 -10.73
N ALA A 76 1.26 -12.32 -9.58
CA ALA A 76 0.50 -12.30 -8.35
C ALA A 76 -0.74 -11.40 -8.50
N ASN A 77 -1.84 -11.77 -7.87
CA ASN A 77 -3.01 -10.89 -7.78
C ASN A 77 -2.74 -9.80 -6.74
N ILE A 78 -2.53 -8.58 -7.22
CA ILE A 78 -2.14 -7.44 -6.40
C ILE A 78 -3.29 -6.44 -6.34
N ASN A 79 -3.62 -5.99 -5.14
CA ASN A 79 -4.46 -4.84 -4.89
C ASN A 79 -3.60 -3.75 -4.25
N ILE A 80 -3.32 -2.71 -5.01
CA ILE A 80 -2.54 -1.56 -4.53
C ILE A 80 -3.39 -0.74 -3.57
N ARG A 81 -2.81 -0.42 -2.43
CA ARG A 81 -3.40 0.51 -1.46
C ARG A 81 -2.51 1.73 -1.32
N ILE A 82 -3.12 2.89 -1.38
CA ILE A 82 -2.42 4.17 -1.26
C ILE A 82 -3.02 4.93 -0.10
N PRO A 83 -2.39 4.91 1.09
CA PRO A 83 -2.77 5.82 2.18
C PRO A 83 -2.53 7.26 1.73
N VAL A 84 -3.61 8.02 1.57
CA VAL A 84 -3.55 9.42 1.12
C VAL A 84 -3.43 10.34 2.33
N VAL A 85 -2.30 11.01 2.45
CA VAL A 85 -1.92 11.82 3.61
C VAL A 85 -1.53 13.23 3.16
N VAL A 86 -2.17 14.25 3.72
CA VAL A 86 -1.85 15.66 3.45
C VAL A 86 -0.74 16.10 4.41
N PRO A 87 0.36 16.73 3.93
CA PRO A 87 0.74 17.09 2.56
C PRO A 87 1.69 16.06 1.90
N VAL A 88 1.78 14.83 2.39
CA VAL A 88 2.86 13.87 2.07
C VAL A 88 2.78 13.37 0.63
N ASN A 89 1.61 12.95 0.20
CA ASN A 89 1.38 12.31 -1.10
C ASN A 89 0.01 12.63 -1.71
N SER A 90 -0.69 13.63 -1.20
CA SER A 90 -2.05 13.95 -1.63
C SER A 90 -2.12 14.80 -2.90
N ASP A 91 -1.00 15.31 -3.39
CA ASP A 91 -0.99 16.17 -4.57
C ASP A 91 -1.10 15.38 -5.89
N VAL A 92 -1.61 16.06 -6.93
CA VAL A 92 -1.87 15.46 -8.24
C VAL A 92 -0.60 14.97 -8.94
N LEU A 93 0.53 15.64 -8.75
CA LEU A 93 1.80 15.24 -9.39
C LEU A 93 2.29 13.92 -8.82
N THR A 94 2.33 13.79 -7.50
CA THR A 94 2.68 12.55 -6.82
C THR A 94 1.77 11.38 -7.26
N MET A 95 0.46 11.62 -7.40
CA MET A 95 -0.46 10.58 -7.86
C MET A 95 -0.26 10.22 -9.34
N LYS A 96 0.06 11.18 -10.19
CA LYS A 96 0.43 10.92 -11.61
C LYS A 96 1.71 10.10 -11.73
N ASP A 97 2.71 10.36 -10.90
CA ASP A 97 3.93 9.54 -10.86
C ASP A 97 3.62 8.10 -10.46
N ILE A 98 2.79 7.89 -9.44
CA ILE A 98 2.33 6.54 -9.04
C ILE A 98 1.57 5.86 -10.19
N ILE A 99 0.65 6.56 -10.84
CA ILE A 99 -0.10 6.05 -12.01
C ILE A 99 0.86 5.63 -13.13
N ALA A 100 1.82 6.47 -13.48
CA ALA A 100 2.80 6.17 -14.52
C ALA A 100 3.63 4.92 -14.17
N TYR A 101 4.15 4.86 -12.95
CA TYR A 101 4.91 3.72 -12.44
C TYR A 101 4.08 2.43 -12.49
N LEU A 102 2.85 2.46 -11.98
CA LEU A 102 1.98 1.28 -11.99
C LEU A 102 1.74 0.79 -13.42
N LYS A 103 1.43 1.69 -14.36
CA LYS A 103 1.18 1.32 -15.76
C LYS A 103 2.41 0.72 -16.44
N GLU A 104 3.58 1.25 -16.15
CA GLU A 104 4.83 0.83 -16.79
C GLU A 104 5.37 -0.48 -16.21
N ARG A 105 5.34 -0.61 -14.88
CA ARG A 105 6.08 -1.67 -14.17
C ARG A 105 5.19 -2.79 -13.63
N ILE A 106 3.93 -2.50 -13.31
CA ILE A 106 3.04 -3.43 -12.60
C ILE A 106 1.87 -3.87 -13.50
N GLY A 107 1.31 -2.95 -14.27
CA GLY A 107 0.10 -3.14 -15.07
C GLY A 107 -1.13 -2.48 -14.44
N ILE A 108 -2.29 -2.71 -15.06
CA ILE A 108 -3.57 -2.22 -14.56
C ILE A 108 -4.08 -3.18 -13.49
N VAL A 109 -4.04 -2.74 -12.25
CA VAL A 109 -4.42 -3.49 -11.04
C VAL A 109 -5.56 -2.79 -10.29
N LYS A 110 -6.09 -3.43 -9.27
CA LYS A 110 -7.02 -2.78 -8.33
C LYS A 110 -6.30 -1.75 -7.51
N VAL A 111 -6.94 -0.61 -7.25
CA VAL A 111 -6.39 0.47 -6.42
C VAL A 111 -7.40 0.88 -5.35
N ASN A 112 -6.96 0.90 -4.11
CA ASN A 112 -7.72 1.46 -2.98
C ASN A 112 -7.00 2.71 -2.48
N LEU A 113 -7.65 3.86 -2.59
CA LEU A 113 -7.21 5.11 -2.00
C LEU A 113 -7.73 5.17 -0.56
N LEU A 114 -6.83 5.09 0.41
CA LEU A 114 -7.19 5.03 1.82
C LEU A 114 -7.04 6.41 2.44
N PRO A 115 -8.14 7.12 2.79
CA PRO A 115 -8.02 8.39 3.49
C PRO A 115 -7.25 8.22 4.80
N TYR A 116 -6.28 9.08 5.05
CA TYR A 116 -5.59 9.09 6.34
C TYR A 116 -6.59 9.38 7.48
N HIS A 117 -6.43 8.70 8.60
CA HIS A 117 -7.23 8.92 9.81
C HIS A 117 -6.31 9.15 11.00
N ASN A 118 -6.50 10.27 11.68
CA ASN A 118 -5.72 10.66 12.86
C ASN A 118 -6.18 9.92 14.15
N THR A 119 -6.51 8.64 14.05
CA THR A 119 -6.96 7.84 15.21
C THR A 119 -5.85 7.50 16.20
N GLY A 120 -4.58 7.70 15.80
CA GLY A 120 -3.41 7.45 16.65
C GLY A 120 -3.18 8.53 17.71
N SER A 121 -3.61 9.78 17.48
CA SER A 121 -3.32 10.92 18.36
C SER A 121 -3.77 10.71 19.80
N SER A 122 -4.97 10.17 20.01
CA SER A 122 -5.52 9.91 21.35
C SER A 122 -4.72 8.88 22.16
N LYS A 123 -4.00 7.95 21.50
CA LYS A 123 -3.13 6.99 22.20
C LYS A 123 -1.85 7.65 22.69
N TYR A 124 -1.27 8.55 21.88
CA TYR A 124 -0.08 9.31 22.26
C TYR A 124 -0.38 10.27 23.39
N GLU A 125 -1.52 10.95 23.36
CA GLU A 125 -1.99 11.82 24.42
C GLU A 125 -2.12 11.07 25.75
N LYS A 126 -2.76 9.89 25.74
CA LYS A 126 -2.87 9.01 26.94
C LYS A 126 -1.51 8.54 27.48
N LEU A 127 -0.49 8.47 26.62
CA LEU A 127 0.88 8.10 27.00
C LEU A 127 1.74 9.31 27.38
N GLY A 128 1.20 10.53 27.39
CA GLY A 128 1.93 11.77 27.64
C GLY A 128 3.03 12.05 26.60
N ARG A 129 2.87 11.57 25.37
CA ARG A 129 3.84 11.70 24.28
C ARG A 129 3.31 12.65 23.20
N VAL A 130 4.22 13.39 22.59
CA VAL A 130 3.89 14.20 21.41
C VAL A 130 3.59 13.27 20.24
N TYR A 131 2.46 13.51 19.55
CA TYR A 131 2.11 12.75 18.35
C TYR A 131 3.01 13.15 17.18
N PRO A 132 3.81 12.22 16.60
CA PRO A 132 4.79 12.56 15.57
C PRO A 132 4.19 13.04 14.25
N ALA A 133 2.89 12.78 14.05
CA ALA A 133 2.13 13.10 12.85
C ALA A 133 1.15 14.27 13.08
N ALA A 134 1.47 15.19 14.01
CA ALA A 134 0.62 16.35 14.32
C ALA A 134 0.43 17.30 13.12
N ASP A 135 1.40 17.34 12.21
CA ASP A 135 1.38 18.17 11.00
C ASP A 135 0.72 17.48 9.78
N LEU A 136 0.12 16.29 9.99
CA LEU A 136 -0.53 15.53 8.93
C LEU A 136 -2.05 15.71 9.02
N ASP A 137 -2.66 16.02 7.87
CA ASP A 137 -4.09 16.26 7.75
C ASP A 137 -4.81 15.14 6.97
N VAL A 138 -6.11 15.06 7.23
CA VAL A 138 -7.04 14.16 6.52
C VAL A 138 -7.45 14.80 5.20
N PRO A 139 -7.35 14.11 4.06
CA PRO A 139 -7.85 14.64 2.79
C PRO A 139 -9.39 14.78 2.85
N THR A 140 -9.92 15.81 2.17
CA THR A 140 -11.37 15.98 2.05
C THR A 140 -11.98 14.92 1.14
N GLN A 141 -13.27 14.64 1.29
CA GLN A 141 -13.98 13.70 0.43
C GLN A 141 -13.91 14.14 -1.06
N GLU A 142 -14.09 15.41 -1.33
CA GLU A 142 -13.99 15.98 -2.68
C GLU A 142 -12.60 15.71 -3.30
N HIS A 143 -11.55 15.90 -2.51
CA HIS A 143 -10.19 15.61 -2.95
C HIS A 143 -9.98 14.14 -3.24
N MET A 144 -10.49 13.23 -2.41
CA MET A 144 -10.43 11.79 -2.64
C MET A 144 -11.17 11.37 -3.92
N GLU A 145 -12.34 11.95 -4.19
CA GLU A 145 -13.10 11.67 -5.43
C GLU A 145 -12.34 12.19 -6.67
N MET A 146 -11.72 13.35 -6.56
CA MET A 146 -10.86 13.88 -7.63
C MET A 146 -9.67 12.96 -7.91
N LEU A 147 -8.99 12.46 -6.89
CA LEU A 147 -7.88 11.51 -7.06
C LEU A 147 -8.37 10.17 -7.64
N LYS A 148 -9.53 9.68 -7.21
CA LYS A 148 -10.14 8.48 -7.79
C LYS A 148 -10.40 8.67 -9.28
N SER A 149 -11.04 9.78 -9.67
CA SER A 149 -11.29 10.11 -11.08
C SER A 149 -9.99 10.17 -11.89
N LEU A 150 -8.92 10.72 -11.31
CA LEU A 150 -7.60 10.76 -11.94
C LEU A 150 -7.09 9.35 -12.29
N PHE A 151 -7.22 8.37 -11.41
CA PHE A 151 -6.84 6.98 -11.71
C PHE A 151 -7.74 6.38 -12.79
N GLU A 152 -9.06 6.60 -12.72
CA GLU A 152 -10.04 6.08 -13.69
C GLU A 152 -9.78 6.62 -15.10
N GLU A 153 -9.50 7.92 -15.25
CA GLU A 153 -9.12 8.57 -16.51
C GLU A 153 -7.84 7.98 -17.14
N HIS A 154 -6.96 7.44 -16.30
CA HIS A 154 -5.73 6.77 -16.75
C HIS A 154 -5.90 5.26 -16.99
N GLY A 155 -7.13 4.74 -16.96
CA GLY A 155 -7.48 3.38 -17.35
C GLY A 155 -7.56 2.36 -16.21
N PHE A 156 -7.47 2.78 -14.94
CA PHE A 156 -7.70 1.90 -13.80
C PHE A 156 -9.20 1.73 -13.57
N GLN A 157 -9.75 0.54 -13.86
CA GLN A 157 -11.20 0.30 -13.83
C GLN A 157 -11.76 -0.06 -12.45
N GLN A 158 -10.89 -0.44 -11.52
CA GLN A 158 -11.26 -0.87 -10.17
C GLN A 158 -10.58 0.02 -9.13
N VAL A 159 -11.10 1.24 -8.99
CA VAL A 159 -10.60 2.21 -8.01
C VAL A 159 -11.65 2.43 -6.93
N LYS A 160 -11.26 2.31 -5.66
CA LYS A 160 -12.13 2.52 -4.51
C LYS A 160 -11.53 3.53 -3.55
N ILE A 161 -12.38 4.25 -2.84
CA ILE A 161 -12.01 5.03 -1.66
C ILE A 161 -12.38 4.18 -0.45
N GLY A 162 -11.38 3.95 0.41
CA GLY A 162 -11.50 3.05 1.55
C GLY A 162 -11.07 1.61 1.24
N GLY A 163 -11.07 0.76 2.27
CA GLY A 163 -10.66 -0.64 2.24
C GLY A 163 -11.84 -1.60 2.10
#